data_c7200cd4029d567157f13d25f5fe6260
#
_entry.id   c7200cd4029d567157f13d25f5fe6260
#
_cell.length_a   1.000
_cell.length_b   1.000
_cell.length_c   1.000
_cell.angle_alpha   90.00
_cell.angle_beta   90.00
_cell.angle_gamma   90.00
#
_symmetry.space_group_name_H-M   'P 1'
#
loop_
_entity.id
_entity.type
_entity.pdbx_description
1 polymer ?
#
loop_
_entity_poly.entity_id
_entity_poly.type
_entity_poly.pdbx_seq_one_letter_code
_entity_poly.pdbx_strand_id
1 'polypeptide(L)'
;MKIRFTKMQGAGNDFVVLDETQGRLGLSAAQYRFLADRHFGVGADQILTVRPSPAQGIDFEYVIHNADGGEVEQCGNGSRCFARYVRDKGLTDKDTIRVQTLSGVIAPRLTPDGRVTVDMGRPVLEPARVPFDTAGLQPVAQGSGQKWPLALDLPAQPATVLVAVVSMGNPHAVQLVEDVDTAPVAVWGPLVERHVRFPQRVNAGFMQVVSRSHVRLRVFERGTGETLACGTGACAAVAAGIRLGLLDNEVHVDMRGGRLTIAWTGQDTDTLYMTGPATTVFEGQIDIPDHL
;
A
#
# COMPACT_ATOMS: atom_id res chain seq x y z
N MET A 1 22.08 21.73 -8.99
CA MET A 1 21.13 21.56 -10.13
C MET A 1 19.72 21.96 -9.69
N LYS A 2 18.99 22.79 -10.50
CA LYS A 2 17.61 23.20 -10.16
C LYS A 2 16.60 22.30 -10.86
N ILE A 3 15.68 21.69 -10.11
CA ILE A 3 14.64 20.81 -10.64
C ILE A 3 13.23 21.27 -10.26
N ARG A 4 12.26 20.93 -11.12
CA ARG A 4 10.83 21.11 -10.83
C ARG A 4 10.28 19.81 -10.25
N PHE A 5 9.31 19.92 -9.36
CA PHE A 5 8.61 18.80 -8.78
C PHE A 5 7.13 19.10 -8.54
N THR A 6 6.35 18.03 -8.41
CA THR A 6 4.97 18.11 -7.92
C THR A 6 4.87 17.27 -6.65
N LYS A 7 4.41 17.87 -5.56
CA LYS A 7 4.08 17.18 -4.32
C LYS A 7 2.69 16.61 -4.41
N MET A 8 2.56 15.31 -4.20
CA MET A 8 1.27 14.60 -4.24
C MET A 8 1.08 13.72 -3.01
N GLN A 9 -0.15 13.32 -2.76
CA GLN A 9 -0.47 12.31 -1.75
C GLN A 9 -1.64 11.42 -2.19
N GLY A 10 -1.65 10.17 -1.70
CA GLY A 10 -2.74 9.22 -1.89
C GLY A 10 -3.10 8.57 -0.56
N ALA A 11 -4.21 9.03 0.05
CA ALA A 11 -4.66 8.58 1.36
C ALA A 11 -3.59 8.73 2.47
N GLY A 12 -2.84 9.85 2.45
CA GLY A 12 -1.83 10.17 3.47
C GLY A 12 -0.42 9.65 3.20
N ASN A 13 -0.23 8.75 2.24
CA ASN A 13 1.10 8.41 1.73
C ASN A 13 1.53 9.48 0.72
N ASP A 14 2.67 10.12 0.92
CA ASP A 14 3.06 11.32 0.19
C ASP A 14 4.28 11.09 -0.73
N PHE A 15 4.27 11.82 -1.84
CA PHE A 15 5.21 11.62 -2.94
C PHE A 15 5.76 12.94 -3.47
N VAL A 16 7.02 12.91 -3.90
CA VAL A 16 7.57 13.89 -4.83
C VAL A 16 7.56 13.28 -6.23
N VAL A 17 6.87 13.91 -7.17
CA VAL A 17 6.80 13.45 -8.56
C VAL A 17 7.74 14.27 -9.42
N LEU A 18 8.62 13.59 -10.15
CA LEU A 18 9.60 14.16 -11.10
C LEU A 18 9.21 13.77 -12.52
N ASP A 19 9.33 14.72 -13.44
CA ASP A 19 9.07 14.53 -14.85
C ASP A 19 10.38 14.40 -15.65
N GLU A 20 10.65 13.21 -16.14
CA GLU A 20 11.75 12.89 -17.05
C GLU A 20 11.28 12.58 -18.48
N THR A 21 10.04 12.98 -18.85
CA THR A 21 9.52 12.73 -20.21
C THR A 21 10.28 13.47 -21.30
N GLN A 22 10.91 14.59 -20.97
CA GLN A 22 11.68 15.42 -21.89
C GLN A 22 13.21 15.28 -21.72
N GLY A 23 13.67 14.50 -20.75
CA GLY A 23 15.08 14.29 -20.47
C GLY A 23 15.34 13.73 -19.09
N ARG A 24 16.42 12.96 -18.96
CA ARG A 24 16.82 12.35 -17.68
C ARG A 24 17.44 13.39 -16.76
N LEU A 25 17.05 13.39 -15.49
CA LEU A 25 17.67 14.21 -14.44
C LEU A 25 19.00 13.59 -13.95
N GLY A 26 19.13 12.27 -14.02
CA GLY A 26 20.36 11.56 -13.65
C GLY A 26 20.70 11.66 -12.16
N LEU A 27 19.70 11.68 -11.28
CA LEU A 27 19.90 11.82 -9.84
C LEU A 27 20.61 10.61 -9.23
N SER A 28 21.55 10.86 -8.32
CA SER A 28 22.17 9.85 -7.48
C SER A 28 21.25 9.42 -6.34
N ALA A 29 21.52 8.27 -5.71
CA ALA A 29 20.80 7.81 -4.52
C ALA A 29 20.86 8.84 -3.36
N ALA A 30 21.97 9.58 -3.24
CA ALA A 30 22.11 10.64 -2.25
C ALA A 30 21.18 11.82 -2.54
N GLN A 31 20.98 12.17 -3.81
CA GLN A 31 20.06 13.23 -4.23
C GLN A 31 18.60 12.83 -4.06
N TYR A 32 18.25 11.55 -4.28
CA TYR A 32 16.91 11.04 -3.93
C TYR A 32 16.67 11.10 -2.41
N ARG A 33 17.65 10.72 -1.57
CA ARG A 33 17.54 10.88 -0.10
C ARG A 33 17.35 12.33 0.30
N PHE A 34 18.09 13.25 -0.30
CA PHE A 34 17.93 14.69 -0.06
C PHE A 34 16.52 15.17 -0.38
N LEU A 35 15.97 14.80 -1.55
CA LEU A 35 14.60 15.16 -1.93
C LEU A 35 13.55 14.63 -0.95
N ALA A 36 13.75 13.41 -0.44
CA ALA A 36 12.84 12.76 0.50
C ALA A 36 12.96 13.31 1.93
N ASP A 37 14.06 14.00 2.26
CA ASP A 37 14.27 14.54 3.60
C ASP A 37 13.25 15.64 3.92
N ARG A 38 12.55 15.50 5.08
CA ARG A 38 11.47 16.40 5.48
C ARG A 38 11.96 17.71 6.10
N HIS A 39 13.26 17.83 6.38
CA HIS A 39 13.87 19.01 7.00
C HIS A 39 14.72 19.81 6.01
N PHE A 40 15.46 19.12 5.13
CA PHE A 40 16.41 19.76 4.22
C PHE A 40 15.97 19.71 2.76
N GLY A 41 15.10 18.78 2.40
CA GLY A 41 14.56 18.61 1.06
C GLY A 41 13.10 19.03 0.94
N VAL A 42 12.38 18.38 0.05
CA VAL A 42 10.92 18.54 -0.11
C VAL A 42 10.16 17.74 0.95
N GLY A 43 10.71 16.58 1.31
CA GLY A 43 10.09 15.63 2.22
C GLY A 43 9.02 14.77 1.54
N ALA A 44 9.20 13.46 1.55
CA ALA A 44 8.22 12.49 1.06
C ALA A 44 8.54 11.09 1.56
N ASP A 45 7.52 10.21 1.55
CA ASP A 45 7.73 8.78 1.77
C ASP A 45 8.48 8.15 0.59
N GLN A 46 8.17 8.58 -0.64
CA GLN A 46 8.78 8.07 -1.87
C GLN A 46 8.87 9.15 -2.94
N ILE A 47 9.80 8.94 -3.90
CA ILE A 47 9.96 9.76 -5.09
C ILE A 47 9.47 8.95 -6.29
N LEU A 48 8.58 9.52 -7.08
CA LEU A 48 8.03 8.94 -8.30
C LEU A 48 8.63 9.64 -9.51
N THR A 49 9.20 8.89 -10.46
CA THR A 49 9.75 9.46 -11.68
C THR A 49 8.94 8.98 -12.88
N VAL A 50 8.40 9.93 -13.64
CA VAL A 50 7.67 9.70 -14.88
C VAL A 50 8.65 9.74 -16.03
N ARG A 51 8.72 8.69 -16.83
CA ARG A 51 9.59 8.57 -18.00
C ARG A 51 8.79 8.29 -19.27
N PRO A 52 9.33 8.61 -20.46
CA PRO A 52 8.64 8.32 -21.70
C PRO A 52 8.45 6.82 -21.89
N SER A 53 7.58 6.45 -22.83
CA SER A 53 7.31 5.06 -23.19
C SER A 53 8.59 4.28 -23.49
N PRO A 54 8.84 3.13 -22.83
CA PRO A 54 10.02 2.31 -23.11
C PRO A 54 9.80 1.35 -24.28
N ALA A 55 8.55 1.06 -24.69
CA ALA A 55 8.22 0.07 -25.70
C ALA A 55 6.82 0.30 -26.28
N GLN A 56 6.57 -0.28 -27.46
CA GLN A 56 5.25 -0.23 -28.10
C GLN A 56 4.16 -0.84 -27.20
N GLY A 57 3.03 -0.16 -27.09
CA GLY A 57 1.88 -0.58 -26.27
C GLY A 57 2.00 -0.24 -24.78
N ILE A 58 3.07 0.43 -24.38
CA ILE A 58 3.27 1.03 -23.05
C ILE A 58 3.18 2.54 -23.20
N ASP A 59 2.53 3.22 -22.27
CA ASP A 59 2.38 4.67 -22.33
C ASP A 59 3.56 5.38 -21.66
N PHE A 60 4.01 4.87 -20.50
CA PHE A 60 5.10 5.45 -19.71
C PHE A 60 5.90 4.36 -19.00
N GLU A 61 7.12 4.73 -18.58
CA GLU A 61 7.88 4.02 -17.54
C GLU A 61 7.70 4.76 -16.19
N TYR A 62 7.51 4.01 -15.13
CA TYR A 62 7.30 4.48 -13.77
C TYR A 62 8.39 3.94 -12.86
N VAL A 63 9.21 4.83 -12.32
CA VAL A 63 10.29 4.48 -11.41
C VAL A 63 10.01 5.05 -10.03
N ILE A 64 10.26 4.24 -9.00
CA ILE A 64 9.96 4.58 -7.61
C ILE A 64 11.22 4.44 -6.79
N HIS A 65 11.54 5.46 -6.00
CA HIS A 65 12.60 5.40 -5.01
C HIS A 65 12.03 5.63 -3.61
N ASN A 66 12.44 4.82 -2.64
CA ASN A 66 12.15 5.06 -1.24
C ASN A 66 12.96 6.27 -0.71
N ALA A 67 12.60 6.72 0.50
CA ALA A 67 13.31 7.81 1.17
C ALA A 67 14.80 7.55 1.44
N ASP A 68 15.24 6.29 1.43
CA ASP A 68 16.66 5.89 1.53
C ASP A 68 17.42 5.99 0.19
N GLY A 69 16.72 6.35 -0.89
CA GLY A 69 17.27 6.45 -2.25
C GLY A 69 17.35 5.14 -3.02
N GLY A 70 16.87 4.04 -2.45
CA GLY A 70 16.79 2.74 -3.12
C GLY A 70 15.58 2.66 -4.04
N GLU A 71 15.77 2.08 -5.24
CA GLU A 71 14.68 1.80 -6.18
C GLU A 71 13.83 0.62 -5.68
N VAL A 72 12.50 0.70 -5.83
CA VAL A 72 11.55 -0.33 -5.41
C VAL A 72 10.59 -0.71 -6.53
N GLU A 73 10.02 -1.92 -6.41
CA GLU A 73 9.29 -2.56 -7.50
C GLU A 73 7.96 -1.87 -7.82
N GLN A 74 7.14 -1.62 -6.81
CA GLN A 74 5.83 -0.95 -6.99
C GLN A 74 5.26 -0.43 -5.67
N CYS A 75 4.35 0.55 -5.80
CA CYS A 75 3.55 1.09 -4.72
C CYS A 75 2.14 1.40 -5.23
N GLY A 76 1.11 0.73 -4.71
CA GLY A 76 -0.28 0.93 -5.13
C GLY A 76 -0.76 2.37 -4.91
N ASN A 77 -0.34 3.04 -3.83
CA ASN A 77 -0.65 4.45 -3.59
C ASN A 77 0.08 5.35 -4.59
N GLY A 78 1.36 5.05 -4.87
CA GLY A 78 2.15 5.78 -5.85
C GLY A 78 1.60 5.66 -7.27
N SER A 79 1.12 4.47 -7.68
CA SER A 79 0.56 4.28 -9.02
C SER A 79 -0.71 5.12 -9.25
N ARG A 80 -1.51 5.38 -8.19
CA ARG A 80 -2.64 6.31 -8.28
C ARG A 80 -2.18 7.75 -8.51
N CYS A 81 -1.18 8.21 -7.74
CA CYS A 81 -0.59 9.54 -7.92
C CYS A 81 0.06 9.69 -9.30
N PHE A 82 0.76 8.65 -9.77
CA PHE A 82 1.34 8.62 -11.11
C PHE A 82 0.26 8.82 -12.20
N ALA A 83 -0.80 8.00 -12.19
CA ALA A 83 -1.87 8.08 -13.20
C ALA A 83 -2.56 9.45 -13.18
N ARG A 84 -2.84 9.98 -12.00
CA ARG A 84 -3.41 11.31 -11.85
C ARG A 84 -2.47 12.40 -12.37
N TYR A 85 -1.18 12.31 -12.05
CA TYR A 85 -0.16 13.26 -12.50
C TYR A 85 -0.09 13.37 -14.01
N VAL A 86 0.08 12.24 -14.73
CA VAL A 86 0.24 12.27 -16.19
C VAL A 86 -1.03 12.77 -16.89
N ARG A 87 -2.20 12.56 -16.31
CA ARG A 87 -3.46 13.11 -16.80
C ARG A 87 -3.55 14.63 -16.57
N ASP A 88 -3.28 15.10 -15.35
CA ASP A 88 -3.37 16.52 -14.98
C ASP A 88 -2.34 17.37 -15.73
N LYS A 89 -1.18 16.81 -16.06
CA LYS A 89 -0.13 17.45 -16.86
C LYS A 89 -0.39 17.41 -18.37
N GLY A 90 -1.48 16.79 -18.81
CA GLY A 90 -1.81 16.67 -20.24
C GLY A 90 -0.82 15.81 -21.03
N LEU A 91 -0.09 14.90 -20.33
CA LEU A 91 0.83 13.96 -20.98
C LEU A 91 0.09 12.83 -21.69
N THR A 92 -1.17 12.60 -21.34
CA THR A 92 -2.08 11.62 -21.97
C THR A 92 -3.55 11.99 -21.75
N ASP A 93 -4.41 11.62 -22.72
CA ASP A 93 -5.87 11.75 -22.61
C ASP A 93 -6.55 10.41 -22.23
N LYS A 94 -5.77 9.34 -22.07
CA LYS A 94 -6.30 8.01 -21.74
C LYS A 94 -6.77 7.94 -20.29
N ASP A 95 -7.88 7.26 -20.04
CA ASP A 95 -8.33 6.92 -18.69
C ASP A 95 -7.58 5.71 -18.13
N THR A 96 -7.25 4.72 -18.96
CA THR A 96 -6.42 3.57 -18.59
C THR A 96 -5.01 3.77 -19.15
N ILE A 97 -4.02 3.82 -18.26
CA ILE A 97 -2.65 4.17 -18.58
C ILE A 97 -1.77 2.93 -18.36
N ARG A 98 -1.17 2.41 -19.43
CA ARG A 98 -0.29 1.24 -19.36
C ARG A 98 1.12 1.69 -19.00
N VAL A 99 1.60 1.22 -17.87
CA VAL A 99 2.84 1.72 -17.28
C VAL A 99 3.79 0.57 -16.98
N GLN A 100 5.02 0.67 -17.49
CA GLN A 100 6.10 -0.24 -17.15
C GLN A 100 6.67 0.11 -15.78
N THR A 101 6.71 -0.86 -14.87
CA THR A 101 7.40 -0.79 -13.58
C THR A 101 8.50 -1.85 -13.53
N LEU A 102 9.30 -1.85 -12.47
CA LEU A 102 10.34 -2.87 -12.25
C LEU A 102 9.74 -4.28 -12.14
N SER A 103 8.52 -4.44 -11.60
CA SER A 103 7.81 -5.72 -11.44
C SER A 103 6.90 -6.10 -12.61
N GLY A 104 6.86 -5.31 -13.67
CA GLY A 104 6.03 -5.57 -14.85
C GLY A 104 5.10 -4.43 -15.22
N VAL A 105 4.15 -4.72 -16.10
CA VAL A 105 3.19 -3.72 -16.60
C VAL A 105 1.97 -3.65 -15.69
N ILE A 106 1.65 -2.45 -15.25
CA ILE A 106 0.41 -2.13 -14.55
C ILE A 106 -0.47 -1.24 -15.42
N ALA A 107 -1.76 -1.19 -15.13
CA ALA A 107 -2.73 -0.39 -15.88
C ALA A 107 -3.72 0.35 -14.95
N PRO A 108 -3.24 1.34 -14.16
CA PRO A 108 -4.12 2.16 -13.35
C PRO A 108 -5.15 2.88 -14.23
N ARG A 109 -6.38 3.00 -13.72
CA ARG A 109 -7.50 3.60 -14.44
C ARG A 109 -8.13 4.75 -13.64
N LEU A 110 -8.20 5.91 -14.26
CA LEU A 110 -8.96 7.05 -13.72
C LEU A 110 -10.46 6.76 -13.76
N THR A 111 -11.15 7.13 -12.71
CA THR A 111 -12.60 7.05 -12.61
C THR A 111 -13.23 8.42 -12.84
N PRO A 112 -14.53 8.50 -13.25
CA PRO A 112 -15.18 9.78 -13.53
C PRO A 112 -15.22 10.76 -12.34
N ASP A 113 -15.15 10.24 -11.11
CA ASP A 113 -15.08 11.05 -9.88
C ASP A 113 -13.65 11.52 -9.52
N GLY A 114 -12.68 11.24 -10.38
CA GLY A 114 -11.28 11.67 -10.24
C GLY A 114 -10.43 10.78 -9.34
N ARG A 115 -10.96 9.68 -8.81
CA ARG A 115 -10.18 8.65 -8.13
C ARG A 115 -9.44 7.78 -9.15
N VAL A 116 -8.60 6.89 -8.67
CA VAL A 116 -7.87 5.95 -9.52
C VAL A 116 -8.05 4.52 -9.00
N THR A 117 -8.40 3.61 -9.90
CA THR A 117 -8.48 2.17 -9.65
C THR A 117 -7.19 1.48 -10.09
N VAL A 118 -6.67 0.62 -9.22
CA VAL A 118 -5.45 -0.18 -9.46
C VAL A 118 -5.80 -1.65 -9.29
N ASP A 119 -5.33 -2.48 -10.21
CA ASP A 119 -5.31 -3.93 -10.06
C ASP A 119 -4.20 -4.31 -9.05
N MET A 120 -4.60 -4.92 -7.94
CA MET A 120 -3.70 -5.32 -6.86
C MET A 120 -3.31 -6.81 -6.94
N GLY A 121 -3.74 -7.49 -7.98
CA GLY A 121 -3.52 -8.92 -8.16
C GLY A 121 -4.46 -9.79 -7.32
N ARG A 122 -4.15 -11.06 -7.23
CA ARG A 122 -4.95 -12.06 -6.52
C ARG A 122 -4.49 -12.19 -5.08
N PRO A 123 -5.40 -12.10 -4.10
CA PRO A 123 -5.07 -12.41 -2.71
C PRO A 123 -4.63 -13.88 -2.58
N VAL A 124 -3.57 -14.13 -1.84
CA VAL A 124 -3.11 -15.47 -1.50
C VAL A 124 -3.48 -15.74 -0.04
N LEU A 125 -4.29 -16.78 0.18
CA LEU A 125 -4.85 -17.14 1.50
C LEU A 125 -4.24 -18.42 2.06
N GLU A 126 -3.45 -19.16 1.27
CA GLU A 126 -2.75 -20.34 1.70
C GLU A 126 -1.61 -19.97 2.67
N PRO A 127 -1.63 -20.43 3.94
CA PRO A 127 -0.68 -20.00 4.97
C PRO A 127 0.79 -20.16 4.57
N ALA A 128 1.15 -21.27 3.94
CA ALA A 128 2.53 -21.54 3.51
C ALA A 128 3.03 -20.49 2.48
N ARG A 129 2.13 -19.93 1.67
CA ARG A 129 2.43 -18.90 0.68
C ARG A 129 2.32 -17.47 1.23
N VAL A 130 1.81 -17.32 2.46
CA VAL A 130 1.85 -16.06 3.24
C VAL A 130 3.12 -15.97 4.10
N PRO A 131 4.09 -16.84 3.97
CA PRO A 131 5.07 -17.40 4.89
C PRO A 131 4.63 -17.38 6.37
N PHE A 132 3.58 -18.16 6.66
CA PHE A 132 3.05 -18.33 8.02
C PHE A 132 3.18 -19.78 8.48
N ASP A 133 3.89 -20.01 9.59
CA ASP A 133 4.06 -21.34 10.19
C ASP A 133 2.83 -21.73 11.01
N THR A 134 2.12 -22.77 10.55
CA THR A 134 0.92 -23.31 11.20
C THR A 134 1.19 -24.49 12.11
N ALA A 135 2.45 -24.95 12.26
CA ALA A 135 2.78 -26.16 13.01
C ALA A 135 2.22 -26.13 14.45
N GLY A 136 1.41 -27.15 14.80
CA GLY A 136 0.78 -27.26 16.11
C GLY A 136 -0.38 -26.28 16.38
N LEU A 137 -0.75 -25.42 15.43
CA LEU A 137 -1.91 -24.55 15.58
C LEU A 137 -3.18 -25.23 15.06
N GLN A 138 -4.30 -24.93 15.72
CA GLN A 138 -5.64 -25.30 15.25
C GLN A 138 -6.37 -24.03 14.79
N PRO A 139 -6.73 -23.92 13.51
CA PRO A 139 -7.46 -22.76 13.03
C PRO A 139 -8.91 -22.76 13.52
N VAL A 140 -9.46 -21.57 13.69
CA VAL A 140 -10.88 -21.36 13.89
C VAL A 140 -11.52 -21.05 12.55
N ALA A 141 -12.33 -21.98 12.03
CA ALA A 141 -13.07 -21.78 10.78
C ALA A 141 -14.18 -20.74 10.95
N GLN A 142 -14.34 -19.87 9.98
CA GLN A 142 -15.44 -18.90 9.91
C GLN A 142 -15.72 -18.55 8.44
N GLY A 143 -16.98 -18.67 7.99
CA GLY A 143 -17.32 -18.54 6.57
C GLY A 143 -16.57 -19.55 5.73
N SER A 144 -15.93 -19.11 4.67
CA SER A 144 -14.99 -19.88 3.84
C SER A 144 -13.52 -19.63 4.21
N GLY A 145 -13.26 -18.87 5.28
CA GLY A 145 -11.94 -18.51 5.76
C GLY A 145 -11.57 -19.16 7.08
N GLN A 146 -10.40 -18.81 7.57
CA GLN A 146 -9.82 -19.34 8.82
C GLN A 146 -9.13 -18.21 9.60
N LYS A 147 -9.19 -18.29 10.92
CA LYS A 147 -8.41 -17.45 11.83
C LYS A 147 -7.45 -18.34 12.63
N TRP A 148 -6.24 -17.86 12.80
CA TRP A 148 -5.17 -18.59 13.46
C TRP A 148 -4.83 -17.94 14.80
N PRO A 149 -4.70 -18.75 15.89
CA PRO A 149 -4.31 -18.22 17.18
C PRO A 149 -2.82 -17.83 17.18
N LEU A 150 -2.51 -16.61 17.61
CA LEU A 150 -1.15 -16.14 17.92
C LEU A 150 -1.04 -15.84 19.39
N ALA A 151 -0.08 -16.45 20.07
CA ALA A 151 0.25 -16.14 21.45
C ALA A 151 1.15 -14.91 21.51
N LEU A 152 0.68 -13.84 22.10
CA LEU A 152 1.46 -12.61 22.32
C LEU A 152 2.01 -12.63 23.74
N ASP A 153 3.33 -12.45 23.85
CA ASP A 153 4.02 -12.35 25.13
C ASP A 153 3.94 -10.90 25.64
N LEU A 154 2.92 -10.64 26.46
CA LEU A 154 2.68 -9.32 27.05
C LEU A 154 3.21 -9.26 28.49
N PRO A 155 3.77 -8.13 28.95
CA PRO A 155 4.37 -8.00 30.28
C PRO A 155 3.44 -8.34 31.44
N ALA A 156 2.14 -8.05 31.32
CA ALA A 156 1.16 -8.30 32.40
C ALA A 156 0.68 -9.73 32.43
N GLN A 157 0.30 -10.26 31.27
CA GLN A 157 -0.11 -11.65 31.07
C GLN A 157 -0.12 -11.98 29.57
N PRO A 158 0.21 -13.21 29.18
CA PRO A 158 0.11 -13.64 27.80
C PRO A 158 -1.32 -13.48 27.27
N ALA A 159 -1.44 -13.05 26.02
CA ALA A 159 -2.73 -12.96 25.33
C ALA A 159 -2.70 -13.81 24.05
N THR A 160 -3.84 -14.34 23.65
CA THR A 160 -3.99 -14.98 22.35
C THR A 160 -4.89 -14.12 21.47
N VAL A 161 -4.39 -13.74 20.30
CA VAL A 161 -5.16 -13.04 19.28
C VAL A 161 -5.45 -13.97 18.11
N LEU A 162 -6.61 -13.79 17.47
CA LEU A 162 -6.98 -14.54 16.27
C LEU A 162 -6.73 -13.67 15.04
N VAL A 163 -5.90 -14.15 14.12
CA VAL A 163 -5.57 -13.46 12.88
C VAL A 163 -5.97 -14.26 11.64
N ALA A 164 -6.52 -13.59 10.63
CA ALA A 164 -6.58 -14.11 9.27
C ALA A 164 -5.27 -13.73 8.55
N VAL A 165 -4.66 -14.69 7.83
CA VAL A 165 -3.41 -14.45 7.11
C VAL A 165 -3.68 -14.33 5.62
N VAL A 166 -3.12 -13.29 4.98
CA VAL A 166 -3.31 -12.98 3.56
C VAL A 166 -2.01 -12.41 3.00
N SER A 167 -1.62 -12.81 1.79
CA SER A 167 -0.57 -12.13 1.04
C SER A 167 -1.18 -11.34 -0.13
N MET A 168 -0.77 -10.08 -0.24
CA MET A 168 -1.00 -9.19 -1.38
C MET A 168 0.31 -8.87 -2.12
N GLY A 169 1.18 -9.88 -2.26
CA GLY A 169 2.59 -9.72 -2.64
C GLY A 169 3.50 -9.51 -1.43
N ASN A 170 2.95 -9.14 -0.29
CA ASN A 170 3.58 -9.05 1.02
C ASN A 170 2.64 -9.61 2.10
N PRO A 171 3.17 -10.17 3.21
CA PRO A 171 2.37 -10.86 4.22
C PRO A 171 1.59 -9.88 5.11
N HIS A 172 0.33 -10.25 5.40
CA HIS A 172 -0.57 -9.55 6.32
C HIS A 172 -1.19 -10.51 7.31
N ALA A 173 -1.27 -10.08 8.58
CA ALA A 173 -2.04 -10.72 9.65
C ALA A 173 -3.14 -9.75 10.10
N VAL A 174 -4.39 -10.09 9.79
CA VAL A 174 -5.55 -9.24 10.05
C VAL A 174 -6.30 -9.76 11.27
N GLN A 175 -6.39 -8.95 12.32
CA GLN A 175 -7.21 -9.22 13.49
C GLN A 175 -8.46 -8.36 13.52
N LEU A 176 -9.57 -8.91 14.00
CA LEU A 176 -10.79 -8.17 14.26
C LEU A 176 -10.70 -7.48 15.62
N VAL A 177 -11.09 -6.21 15.66
CA VAL A 177 -11.17 -5.41 16.88
C VAL A 177 -12.56 -4.78 17.01
N GLU A 178 -13.04 -4.57 18.23
CA GLU A 178 -14.33 -3.94 18.47
C GLU A 178 -14.30 -2.46 18.10
N ASP A 179 -13.24 -1.76 18.50
CA ASP A 179 -13.01 -0.36 18.18
C ASP A 179 -11.55 -0.12 17.80
N VAL A 180 -11.34 0.38 16.59
CA VAL A 180 -10.02 0.62 16.03
C VAL A 180 -9.28 1.77 16.74
N ASP A 181 -9.99 2.72 17.34
CA ASP A 181 -9.38 3.87 18.02
C ASP A 181 -8.75 3.47 19.36
N THR A 182 -9.39 2.53 20.06
CA THR A 182 -8.89 2.02 21.34
C THR A 182 -8.03 0.77 21.20
N ALA A 183 -7.94 0.19 20.01
CA ALA A 183 -7.11 -0.99 19.75
C ALA A 183 -5.63 -0.72 20.10
N PRO A 184 -4.96 -1.65 20.79
CA PRO A 184 -3.60 -1.46 21.31
C PRO A 184 -2.53 -1.63 20.22
N VAL A 185 -2.65 -0.90 19.10
CA VAL A 185 -1.79 -1.04 17.92
C VAL A 185 -0.32 -0.82 18.24
N ALA A 186 -0.01 0.16 19.07
CA ALA A 186 1.37 0.46 19.46
C ALA A 186 2.03 -0.64 20.31
N VAL A 187 1.23 -1.47 21.00
CA VAL A 187 1.71 -2.57 21.85
C VAL A 187 1.69 -3.90 21.10
N TRP A 188 0.55 -4.24 20.49
CA TRP A 188 0.38 -5.53 19.79
C TRP A 188 0.99 -5.53 18.39
N GLY A 189 1.02 -4.39 17.72
CA GLY A 189 1.57 -4.26 16.37
C GLY A 189 3.00 -4.81 16.26
N PRO A 190 3.97 -4.32 17.08
CA PRO A 190 5.34 -4.84 17.07
C PRO A 190 5.44 -6.33 17.40
N LEU A 191 4.60 -6.85 18.29
CA LEU A 191 4.59 -8.26 18.69
C LEU A 191 4.09 -9.17 17.55
N VAL A 192 3.04 -8.75 16.83
CA VAL A 192 2.54 -9.47 15.66
C VAL A 192 3.51 -9.34 14.50
N GLU A 193 4.04 -8.13 14.23
CA GLU A 193 4.97 -7.85 13.13
C GLU A 193 6.20 -8.77 13.17
N ARG A 194 6.74 -9.05 14.37
CA ARG A 194 7.95 -9.86 14.60
C ARG A 194 7.66 -11.24 15.14
N HIS A 195 6.41 -11.68 15.12
CA HIS A 195 6.03 -12.96 15.70
C HIS A 195 6.76 -14.11 15.01
N VAL A 196 7.27 -15.07 15.78
CA VAL A 196 8.10 -16.20 15.32
C VAL A 196 7.44 -17.03 14.21
N ARG A 197 6.13 -17.04 14.14
CA ARG A 197 5.34 -17.73 13.10
C ARG A 197 5.42 -17.05 11.73
N PHE A 198 5.94 -15.83 11.66
CA PHE A 198 6.17 -15.10 10.41
C PHE A 198 7.68 -14.89 10.18
N PRO A 199 8.38 -15.88 9.60
CA PRO A 199 9.85 -15.82 9.44
C PRO A 199 10.33 -14.64 8.57
N GLN A 200 9.45 -14.09 7.74
CA GLN A 200 9.72 -12.90 6.93
C GLN A 200 9.08 -11.63 7.50
N ARG A 201 8.64 -11.66 8.78
CA ARG A 201 7.80 -10.65 9.42
C ARG A 201 6.46 -10.45 8.69
N VAL A 202 5.58 -9.64 9.23
CA VAL A 202 4.22 -9.43 8.71
C VAL A 202 3.72 -8.01 8.97
N ASN A 203 2.82 -7.51 8.13
CA ASN A 203 2.05 -6.30 8.42
C ASN A 203 0.87 -6.68 9.33
N ALA A 204 0.76 -6.05 10.49
CA ALA A 204 -0.31 -6.32 11.45
C ALA A 204 -1.50 -5.37 11.24
N GLY A 205 -2.61 -5.91 10.76
CA GLY A 205 -3.85 -5.16 10.52
C GLY A 205 -4.83 -5.29 11.69
N PHE A 206 -5.43 -4.18 12.08
CA PHE A 206 -6.46 -4.07 13.13
C PHE A 206 -7.75 -3.57 12.47
N MET A 207 -8.70 -4.47 12.21
CA MET A 207 -9.91 -4.20 11.45
C MET A 207 -11.14 -4.17 12.35
N GLN A 208 -11.82 -3.03 12.37
CA GLN A 208 -13.18 -2.87 12.91
C GLN A 208 -14.19 -2.98 11.78
N VAL A 209 -15.14 -3.91 11.90
CA VAL A 209 -16.27 -4.02 10.97
C VAL A 209 -17.38 -3.07 11.43
N VAL A 210 -17.64 -2.02 10.63
CA VAL A 210 -18.71 -1.05 10.88
C VAL A 210 -20.02 -1.56 10.26
N SER A 211 -19.93 -2.08 9.03
CA SER A 211 -21.01 -2.75 8.30
C SER A 211 -20.42 -3.74 7.30
N ARG A 212 -21.27 -4.48 6.59
CA ARG A 212 -20.80 -5.39 5.53
C ARG A 212 -20.06 -4.69 4.39
N SER A 213 -20.32 -3.41 4.18
CA SER A 213 -19.69 -2.60 3.12
C SER A 213 -18.74 -1.51 3.66
N HIS A 214 -18.43 -1.52 4.98
CA HIS A 214 -17.61 -0.48 5.58
C HIS A 214 -16.79 -1.02 6.76
N VAL A 215 -15.48 -0.79 6.70
CA VAL A 215 -14.55 -1.11 7.79
C VAL A 215 -13.67 0.10 8.12
N ARG A 216 -13.18 0.12 9.36
CA ARG A 216 -12.10 1.02 9.78
C ARG A 216 -10.86 0.18 10.04
N LEU A 217 -9.70 0.69 9.63
CA LEU A 217 -8.46 -0.08 9.65
C LEU A 217 -7.28 0.76 10.14
N ARG A 218 -6.48 0.17 11.02
CA ARG A 218 -5.12 0.63 11.32
C ARG A 218 -4.14 -0.49 11.00
N VAL A 219 -2.95 -0.11 10.51
CA VAL A 219 -1.92 -1.10 10.14
C VAL A 219 -0.59 -0.70 10.77
N PHE A 220 0.03 -1.64 11.45
CA PHE A 220 1.43 -1.57 11.86
C PHE A 220 2.24 -2.31 10.78
N GLU A 221 2.94 -1.53 9.95
CA GLU A 221 3.64 -2.06 8.78
C GLU A 221 5.00 -2.64 9.13
N ARG A 222 5.37 -3.67 8.39
CA ARG A 222 6.65 -4.39 8.49
C ARG A 222 7.83 -3.43 8.30
N GLY A 223 8.64 -3.27 9.34
CA GLY A 223 9.85 -2.45 9.32
C GLY A 223 9.62 -0.93 9.40
N THR A 224 8.37 -0.46 9.35
CA THR A 224 8.05 0.98 9.33
C THR A 224 7.30 1.44 10.58
N GLY A 225 6.48 0.55 11.17
CA GLY A 225 5.61 0.91 12.28
C GLY A 225 4.19 1.28 11.82
N GLU A 226 3.43 1.98 12.67
CA GLU A 226 2.08 2.40 12.32
C GLU A 226 2.11 3.55 11.31
N THR A 227 1.45 3.37 10.17
CA THR A 227 1.35 4.36 9.09
C THR A 227 -0.06 4.94 8.97
N LEU A 228 -0.20 6.03 8.22
CA LEU A 228 -1.49 6.65 7.95
C LEU A 228 -2.35 5.84 6.99
N ALA A 229 -1.70 5.11 6.04
CA ALA A 229 -2.38 4.29 5.06
C ALA A 229 -1.47 3.18 4.54
N CYS A 230 -2.02 1.97 4.48
CA CYS A 230 -1.39 0.80 3.86
C CYS A 230 -2.35 0.22 2.82
N GLY A 231 -2.06 0.42 1.53
CA GLY A 231 -2.93 -0.05 0.44
C GLY A 231 -3.08 -1.57 0.42
N THR A 232 -1.96 -2.31 0.53
CA THR A 232 -2.00 -3.78 0.60
C THR A 232 -2.66 -4.28 1.88
N GLY A 233 -2.51 -3.54 3.00
CA GLY A 233 -3.21 -3.84 4.25
C GLY A 233 -4.73 -3.70 4.14
N ALA A 234 -5.22 -2.66 3.43
CA ALA A 234 -6.64 -2.50 3.15
C ALA A 234 -7.17 -3.65 2.27
N CYS A 235 -6.42 -4.04 1.24
CA CYS A 235 -6.76 -5.17 0.37
C CYS A 235 -6.82 -6.49 1.16
N ALA A 236 -5.81 -6.75 2.00
CA ALA A 236 -5.74 -7.95 2.83
C ALA A 236 -6.88 -8.01 3.85
N ALA A 237 -7.21 -6.88 4.50
CA ALA A 237 -8.30 -6.79 5.47
C ALA A 237 -9.66 -7.10 4.83
N VAL A 238 -9.93 -6.54 3.64
CA VAL A 238 -11.17 -6.82 2.91
C VAL A 238 -11.22 -8.25 2.41
N ALA A 239 -10.12 -8.77 1.83
CA ALA A 239 -10.05 -10.17 1.39
C ALA A 239 -10.31 -11.15 2.55
N ALA A 240 -9.70 -10.91 3.71
CA ALA A 240 -9.97 -11.67 4.93
C ALA A 240 -11.43 -11.57 5.35
N GLY A 241 -11.99 -10.37 5.41
CA GLY A 241 -13.37 -10.13 5.84
C GLY A 241 -14.41 -10.77 4.92
N ILE A 242 -14.19 -10.76 3.59
CA ILE A 242 -15.05 -11.46 2.62
C ILE A 242 -15.01 -12.97 2.87
N ARG A 243 -13.81 -13.55 3.03
CA ARG A 243 -13.67 -14.98 3.30
C ARG A 243 -14.26 -15.41 4.63
N LEU A 244 -14.19 -14.54 5.64
CA LEU A 244 -14.83 -14.77 6.93
C LEU A 244 -16.36 -14.59 6.89
N GLY A 245 -16.96 -14.20 5.75
CA GLY A 245 -18.39 -13.96 5.59
C GLY A 245 -18.90 -12.69 6.27
N LEU A 246 -17.99 -11.79 6.63
CA LEU A 246 -18.29 -10.53 7.35
C LEU A 246 -18.57 -9.38 6.40
N LEU A 247 -17.98 -9.38 5.20
CA LEU A 247 -18.02 -8.28 4.27
C LEU A 247 -18.66 -8.67 2.93
N ASP A 248 -19.16 -7.67 2.21
CA ASP A 248 -19.63 -7.76 0.83
C ASP A 248 -18.45 -7.62 -0.14
N ASN A 249 -18.71 -7.79 -1.44
CA ASN A 249 -17.67 -7.79 -2.49
C ASN A 249 -17.09 -6.40 -2.80
N GLU A 250 -17.72 -5.32 -2.34
CA GLU A 250 -17.21 -3.95 -2.43
C GLU A 250 -17.30 -3.28 -1.05
N VAL A 251 -16.16 -2.80 -0.55
CA VAL A 251 -16.02 -2.32 0.82
C VAL A 251 -15.24 -1.00 0.87
N HIS A 252 -15.77 -0.04 1.59
CA HIS A 252 -15.05 1.17 1.97
C HIS A 252 -14.17 0.89 3.18
N VAL A 253 -12.91 1.27 3.08
CA VAL A 253 -11.92 1.13 4.14
C VAL A 253 -11.47 2.51 4.59
N ASP A 254 -11.87 2.91 5.80
CA ASP A 254 -11.40 4.15 6.42
C ASP A 254 -10.09 3.88 7.18
N MET A 255 -9.05 4.57 6.78
CA MET A 255 -7.77 4.63 7.48
C MET A 255 -7.50 6.06 7.95
N ARG A 256 -6.49 6.26 8.79
CA ARG A 256 -6.15 7.60 9.30
C ARG A 256 -5.85 8.62 8.19
N GLY A 257 -5.26 8.19 7.08
CA GLY A 257 -4.89 9.05 5.96
C GLY A 257 -5.99 9.25 4.92
N GLY A 258 -7.09 8.47 4.97
CA GLY A 258 -8.20 8.61 4.02
C GLY A 258 -8.92 7.31 3.74
N ARG A 259 -9.89 7.39 2.83
CA ARG A 259 -10.75 6.27 2.42
C ARG A 259 -10.26 5.63 1.13
N LEU A 260 -10.22 4.29 1.14
CA LEU A 260 -10.10 3.45 -0.05
C LEU A 260 -11.39 2.68 -0.28
N THR A 261 -11.64 2.28 -1.53
CA THR A 261 -12.67 1.31 -1.89
C THR A 261 -11.99 0.07 -2.44
N ILE A 262 -12.27 -1.08 -1.86
CA ILE A 262 -11.71 -2.37 -2.25
C ILE A 262 -12.82 -3.22 -2.83
N ALA A 263 -12.61 -3.80 -4.01
CA ALA A 263 -13.56 -4.66 -4.67
C ALA A 263 -12.92 -6.02 -5.01
N TRP A 264 -13.57 -7.12 -4.57
CA TRP A 264 -13.15 -8.49 -4.86
C TRP A 264 -14.34 -9.44 -4.81
N THR A 265 -14.43 -10.37 -5.76
CA THR A 265 -15.53 -11.34 -5.86
C THR A 265 -15.50 -12.42 -4.77
N GLY A 266 -14.38 -12.56 -4.06
CA GLY A 266 -14.15 -13.65 -3.12
C GLY A 266 -13.65 -14.94 -3.78
N GLN A 267 -13.40 -14.97 -5.09
CA GLN A 267 -12.89 -16.15 -5.80
C GLN A 267 -11.37 -16.08 -5.94
N ASP A 268 -10.66 -17.20 -5.71
CA ASP A 268 -9.19 -17.27 -5.78
C ASP A 268 -8.64 -16.99 -7.19
N THR A 269 -9.48 -17.16 -8.22
CA THR A 269 -9.13 -16.89 -9.62
C THR A 269 -9.14 -15.41 -9.97
N ASP A 270 -9.82 -14.60 -9.18
CA ASP A 270 -10.15 -13.22 -9.53
C ASP A 270 -9.19 -12.24 -8.87
N THR A 271 -8.87 -11.19 -9.60
CA THR A 271 -8.05 -10.09 -9.09
C THR A 271 -8.85 -9.19 -8.15
N LEU A 272 -8.15 -8.57 -7.22
CA LEU A 272 -8.69 -7.58 -6.30
C LEU A 272 -8.33 -6.17 -6.80
N TYR A 273 -9.30 -5.27 -6.76
CA TYR A 273 -9.14 -3.89 -7.19
C TYR A 273 -9.17 -2.94 -5.99
N MET A 274 -8.27 -1.95 -6.02
CA MET A 274 -8.22 -0.86 -5.06
C MET A 274 -8.49 0.47 -5.75
N THR A 275 -9.50 1.21 -5.30
CA THR A 275 -9.82 2.56 -5.79
C THR A 275 -9.60 3.57 -4.67
N GLY A 276 -8.88 4.65 -4.96
CA GLY A 276 -8.60 5.67 -3.95
C GLY A 276 -8.24 7.03 -4.54
N PRO A 277 -8.13 8.05 -3.68
CA PRO A 277 -7.75 9.39 -4.08
C PRO A 277 -6.29 9.47 -4.51
N ALA A 278 -6.01 10.47 -5.31
CA ALA A 278 -4.68 10.96 -5.63
C ALA A 278 -4.79 12.48 -5.81
N THR A 279 -4.06 13.23 -5.00
CA THR A 279 -4.22 14.67 -4.89
C THR A 279 -2.88 15.37 -5.04
N THR A 280 -2.83 16.38 -5.90
CA THR A 280 -1.71 17.34 -5.93
C THR A 280 -1.82 18.26 -4.72
N VAL A 281 -0.74 18.36 -3.95
CA VAL A 281 -0.67 19.24 -2.78
C VAL A 281 -0.12 20.61 -3.18
N PHE A 282 1.03 20.61 -3.84
CA PHE A 282 1.64 21.83 -4.41
C PHE A 282 2.67 21.45 -5.48
N GLU A 283 3.10 22.46 -6.23
CA GLU A 283 4.22 22.37 -7.19
C GLU A 283 5.32 23.33 -6.77
N GLY A 284 6.56 22.99 -7.09
CA GLY A 284 7.69 23.81 -6.71
C GLY A 284 8.96 23.54 -7.52
N GLN A 285 9.99 24.24 -7.10
CA GLN A 285 11.36 24.03 -7.58
C GLN A 285 12.29 23.96 -6.38
N ILE A 286 13.32 23.13 -6.50
CA ILE A 286 14.34 22.97 -5.47
C ILE A 286 15.73 22.93 -6.11
N ASP A 287 16.70 23.56 -5.46
CA ASP A 287 18.11 23.44 -5.83
C ASP A 287 18.71 22.21 -5.15
N ILE A 288 19.10 21.22 -5.94
CA ILE A 288 19.78 20.02 -5.45
C ILE A 288 21.29 20.27 -5.48
N PRO A 289 21.99 20.07 -4.35
CA PRO A 289 23.44 20.15 -4.31
C PRO A 289 24.09 19.14 -5.28
N ASP A 290 25.13 19.56 -5.99
CA ASP A 290 25.85 18.70 -6.93
C ASP A 290 26.76 17.70 -6.20
N HIS A 291 27.11 17.99 -4.96
CA HIS A 291 27.98 17.19 -4.11
C HIS A 291 27.19 16.77 -2.85
N LEU A 292 26.59 15.59 -2.87
CA LEU A 292 25.93 14.93 -1.75
C LEU A 292 26.55 13.55 -1.54
#